data_f2e7975270775b20ca45a576acf525f9
#
_entry.id   f2e7975270775b20ca45a576acf525f9
#
_cell.length_a   1.000
_cell.length_b   1.000
_cell.length_c   1.000
_cell.angle_alpha   90.00
_cell.angle_beta   90.00
_cell.angle_gamma   90.00
#
_symmetry.space_group_name_H-M   'P 1'
#
loop_
_entity.id
_entity.type
_entity.pdbx_description
1 polymer ?
#
loop_
_entity_poly.entity_id
_entity_poly.type
_entity_poly.pdbx_seq_one_letter_code
_entity_poly.pdbx_strand_id
1 'polypeptide(L)'
;MHPQFSELTVTWFRRAFIYTGSIGEFRYRFACDEKEHLIHAAVYSNVCYELAQDRAEQDFTWDEPGVAQLKDWLQAHYEQYIANAKSPAS
;
A
#
# COMPACT_ATOMS: atom_id res chain seq x y z
N MET A 1 -8.45 5.69 10.04
CA MET A 1 -7.47 4.91 9.25
C MET A 1 -7.55 3.45 9.65
N HIS A 2 -7.44 2.56 8.69
CA HIS A 2 -7.49 1.12 8.94
C HIS A 2 -6.35 0.70 9.88
N PRO A 3 -6.60 -0.18 10.85
CA PRO A 3 -5.54 -0.59 11.81
C PRO A 3 -4.27 -1.13 11.17
N GLN A 4 -4.39 -1.85 10.06
CA GLN A 4 -3.21 -2.38 9.38
C GLN A 4 -2.32 -1.26 8.82
N PHE A 5 -2.89 -0.12 8.44
CA PHE A 5 -2.11 1.02 7.94
C PHE A 5 -1.55 1.85 9.09
N SER A 6 -2.29 1.96 10.19
CA SER A 6 -1.86 2.80 11.31
C SER A 6 -0.61 2.27 12.02
N GLU A 7 -0.30 0.99 11.87
CA GLU A 7 0.90 0.41 12.48
C GLU A 7 2.17 0.66 11.67
N LEU A 8 2.05 1.18 10.45
CA LEU A 8 3.20 1.41 9.59
C LEU A 8 4.03 2.59 10.11
N THR A 9 5.30 2.35 10.34
CA THR A 9 6.25 3.37 10.81
C THR A 9 7.57 3.20 10.07
N VAL A 10 8.45 4.19 10.21
CA VAL A 10 9.80 4.11 9.63
C VAL A 10 10.52 2.84 10.13
N THR A 11 10.38 2.54 11.41
CA THR A 11 10.99 1.34 12.01
C THR A 11 10.37 0.06 11.47
N TRP A 12 9.06 0.07 11.26
CA TRP A 12 8.36 -1.09 10.70
C TRP A 12 8.95 -1.46 9.34
N PHE A 13 9.17 -0.47 8.47
CA PHE A 13 9.73 -0.70 7.13
C PHE A 13 11.16 -1.22 7.17
N ARG A 14 11.92 -0.88 8.19
CA ARG A 14 13.28 -1.41 8.36
C ARG A 14 13.28 -2.92 8.61
N ARG A 15 12.23 -3.43 9.24
CA ARG A 15 12.09 -4.85 9.53
C ARG A 15 11.49 -5.61 8.37
N ALA A 16 10.63 -4.98 7.62
CA ALA A 16 9.80 -5.65 6.62
C ALA A 16 10.29 -5.47 5.18
N PHE A 17 11.42 -4.93 4.93
CA PHE A 17 12.05 -4.66 3.64
C PHE A 17 11.17 -4.89 2.41
N ILE A 18 10.65 -6.11 2.23
CA ILE A 18 9.66 -6.45 1.22
C ILE A 18 8.50 -7.09 1.95
N TYR A 19 7.31 -6.55 1.75
CA TYR A 19 6.12 -7.01 2.45
C TYR A 19 4.91 -6.98 1.54
N THR A 20 4.08 -8.00 1.64
CA THR A 20 2.81 -8.08 0.92
C THR A 20 1.71 -8.31 1.95
N GLY A 21 0.69 -7.46 1.92
CA GLY A 21 -0.45 -7.59 2.81
C GLY A 21 -1.76 -7.58 2.05
N SER A 22 -2.85 -7.87 2.74
CA SER A 22 -4.17 -7.85 2.13
C SER A 22 -5.25 -7.58 3.15
N ILE A 23 -6.33 -6.95 2.67
CA ILE A 23 -7.57 -6.75 3.41
C ILE A 23 -8.67 -7.22 2.46
N GLY A 24 -9.14 -8.45 2.64
CA GLY A 24 -10.01 -9.08 1.65
C GLY A 24 -9.28 -9.23 0.33
N GLU A 25 -9.86 -8.69 -0.74
CA GLU A 25 -9.22 -8.71 -2.05
C GLU A 25 -8.34 -7.49 -2.32
N PHE A 26 -8.39 -6.50 -1.45
CA PHE A 26 -7.49 -5.35 -1.54
C PHE A 26 -6.10 -5.78 -1.09
N ARG A 27 -5.14 -5.72 -2.00
CA ARG A 27 -3.77 -6.15 -1.73
C ARG A 27 -2.81 -4.98 -1.87
N TYR A 28 -1.74 -5.01 -1.08
CA TYR A 28 -0.73 -3.98 -1.15
C TYR A 28 0.65 -4.61 -0.97
N ARG A 29 1.65 -3.97 -1.54
CA ARG A 29 3.02 -4.46 -1.52
C ARG A 29 3.96 -3.28 -1.28
N PHE A 30 4.97 -3.52 -0.45
CA PHE A 30 6.03 -2.54 -0.21
C PHE A 30 7.38 -3.18 -0.54
N ALA A 31 8.25 -2.39 -1.17
CA ALA A 31 9.64 -2.77 -1.37
C ALA A 31 10.50 -1.57 -1.00
N CYS A 32 11.43 -1.75 -0.06
CA CYS A 32 12.26 -0.66 0.44
C CYS A 32 13.62 -0.68 -0.25
N ASP A 33 14.08 0.48 -0.67
CA ASP A 33 15.40 0.66 -1.29
C ASP A 33 16.28 1.49 -0.36
N GLU A 34 17.29 0.87 0.21
CA GLU A 34 18.21 1.55 1.13
C GLU A 34 19.08 2.58 0.43
N LYS A 35 19.48 2.32 -0.81
CA LYS A 35 20.36 3.23 -1.54
C LYS A 35 19.67 4.54 -1.85
N GLU A 36 18.45 4.44 -2.36
CA GLU A 36 17.66 5.61 -2.70
C GLU A 36 16.87 6.16 -1.53
N HIS A 37 16.82 5.41 -0.45
CA HIS A 37 16.05 5.74 0.76
C HIS A 37 14.57 5.96 0.42
N LEU A 38 14.03 5.05 -0.40
CA LEU A 38 12.67 5.11 -0.88
C LEU A 38 11.89 3.86 -0.52
N ILE A 39 10.57 4.01 -0.44
CA ILE A 39 9.65 2.90 -0.28
C ILE A 39 8.78 2.85 -1.54
N HIS A 40 8.89 1.76 -2.27
CA HIS A 40 8.05 1.52 -3.45
C HIS A 40 6.78 0.83 -3.00
N ALA A 41 5.64 1.53 -3.11
CA ALA A 41 4.36 1.00 -2.68
C ALA A 41 3.49 0.69 -3.89
N ALA A 42 2.71 -0.38 -3.79
CA ALA A 42 1.76 -0.76 -4.83
C ALA A 42 0.48 -1.26 -4.19
N VAL A 43 -0.65 -1.03 -4.84
CA VAL A 43 -1.93 -1.59 -4.47
C VAL A 43 -2.56 -2.25 -5.70
N TYR A 44 -3.28 -3.32 -5.48
CA TYR A 44 -3.90 -4.08 -6.56
C TYR A 44 -5.03 -4.95 -5.98
N SER A 45 -5.94 -5.40 -6.82
CA SER A 45 -7.08 -6.20 -6.38
C SER A 45 -7.09 -7.62 -6.93
N ASN A 46 -6.03 -8.03 -7.62
CA ASN A 46 -5.93 -9.37 -8.14
C ASN A 46 -4.99 -10.22 -7.28
N VAL A 47 -5.05 -11.54 -7.49
CA VAL A 47 -4.28 -12.50 -6.69
C VAL A 47 -2.78 -12.43 -6.96
N CYS A 48 -2.37 -11.91 -8.10
CA CYS A 48 -0.96 -11.84 -8.46
C CYS A 48 -0.59 -10.41 -8.86
N TYR A 49 0.39 -9.84 -8.16
CA TYR A 49 0.84 -8.49 -8.43
C TYR A 49 1.26 -8.29 -9.88
N GLU A 50 1.99 -9.24 -10.44
CA GLU A 50 2.52 -9.12 -11.80
C GLU A 50 1.42 -9.18 -12.85
N LEU A 51 0.31 -9.86 -12.54
CA LEU A 51 -0.82 -10.00 -13.46
C LEU A 51 -1.92 -8.97 -13.21
N ALA A 52 -1.82 -8.19 -12.17
CA ALA A 52 -2.85 -7.22 -11.82
C ALA A 52 -2.85 -6.07 -12.81
N GLN A 53 -3.96 -5.86 -13.50
CA GLN A 53 -4.12 -4.77 -14.46
C GLN A 53 -4.52 -3.46 -13.80
N ASP A 54 -5.08 -3.54 -12.60
CA ASP A 54 -5.57 -2.39 -11.85
C ASP A 54 -4.59 -1.91 -10.79
N ARG A 55 -3.35 -2.36 -10.85
CA ARG A 55 -2.36 -1.95 -9.86
C ARG A 55 -1.99 -0.48 -10.00
N ALA A 56 -1.84 0.18 -8.86
CA ALA A 56 -1.31 1.53 -8.78
C ALA A 56 -0.03 1.50 -7.96
N GLU A 57 0.98 2.23 -8.41
CA GLU A 57 2.28 2.24 -7.77
C GLU A 57 2.73 3.67 -7.51
N GLN A 58 3.40 3.89 -6.39
CA GLN A 58 3.97 5.19 -6.07
C GLN A 58 5.15 5.02 -5.13
N ASP A 59 6.16 5.87 -5.27
CA ASP A 59 7.33 5.89 -4.41
C ASP A 59 7.16 6.96 -3.33
N PHE A 60 7.65 6.65 -2.14
CA PHE A 60 7.62 7.57 -0.99
C PHE A 60 9.00 7.61 -0.36
N THR A 61 9.37 8.73 0.22
CA THR A 61 10.63 8.82 0.95
C THR A 61 10.55 7.99 2.23
N TRP A 62 11.66 7.37 2.59
CA TRP A 62 11.73 6.51 3.78
C TRP A 62 12.04 7.35 5.01
N ASP A 63 11.10 8.19 5.41
CA ASP A 63 11.19 9.06 6.57
C ASP A 63 9.77 9.28 7.12
N GLU A 64 9.65 10.02 8.22
CA GLU A 64 8.35 10.23 8.85
C GLU A 64 7.32 10.88 7.92
N PRO A 65 7.64 12.00 7.22
CA PRO A 65 6.66 12.58 6.30
C PRO A 65 6.33 11.66 5.13
N GLY A 66 7.32 10.94 4.60
CA GLY A 66 7.09 10.01 3.50
C GLY A 66 6.18 8.86 3.91
N VAL A 67 6.40 8.29 5.09
CA VAL A 67 5.55 7.23 5.62
C VAL A 67 4.13 7.74 5.87
N ALA A 68 3.98 8.96 6.37
CA ALA A 68 2.66 9.55 6.57
C ALA A 68 1.91 9.69 5.24
N GLN A 69 2.59 10.15 4.19
CA GLN A 69 2.01 10.26 2.86
C GLN A 69 1.63 8.89 2.30
N LEU A 70 2.46 7.89 2.51
CA LEU A 70 2.21 6.53 2.09
C LEU A 70 0.94 5.97 2.76
N LYS A 71 0.79 6.20 4.05
CA LYS A 71 -0.39 5.74 4.79
C LYS A 71 -1.66 6.41 4.27
N ASP A 72 -1.61 7.71 4.01
CA ASP A 72 -2.76 8.44 3.43
C ASP A 72 -3.10 7.91 2.04
N TRP A 73 -2.09 7.62 1.23
CA TRP A 73 -2.27 7.07 -0.11
C TRP A 73 -2.92 5.69 -0.05
N LEU A 74 -2.45 4.84 0.86
CA LEU A 74 -3.04 3.50 1.06
C LEU A 74 -4.50 3.62 1.50
N GLN A 75 -4.77 4.49 2.46
CA GLN A 75 -6.12 4.66 2.98
C GLN A 75 -7.06 5.16 1.88
N ALA A 76 -6.62 6.10 1.05
CA ALA A 76 -7.42 6.62 -0.05
C ALA A 76 -7.76 5.51 -1.05
N HIS A 77 -6.79 4.69 -1.42
CA HIS A 77 -7.04 3.57 -2.34
C HIS A 77 -7.94 2.52 -1.72
N TYR A 78 -7.78 2.25 -0.44
CA TYR A 78 -8.64 1.30 0.27
C TYR A 78 -10.08 1.79 0.32
N GLU A 79 -10.30 3.06 0.61
CA GLU A 79 -11.64 3.64 0.63
C GLU A 79 -12.29 3.58 -0.74
N GLN A 80 -11.52 3.84 -1.79
CA GLN A 80 -12.00 3.72 -3.16
C GLN A 80 -12.37 2.27 -3.49
N TYR A 81 -11.57 1.33 -3.07
CA TYR A 81 -11.86 -0.09 -3.23
C TYR A 81 -13.17 -0.47 -2.54
N ILE A 82 -13.38 -0.03 -1.30
CA ILE A 82 -14.61 -0.32 -0.56
C ILE A 82 -15.81 0.29 -1.29
N ALA A 83 -15.69 1.52 -1.75
CA ALA A 83 -16.77 2.20 -2.47
C ALA A 83 -17.15 1.45 -3.74
N ASN A 84 -16.15 0.97 -4.49
CA ASN A 84 -16.39 0.19 -5.70
C ASN A 84 -17.01 -1.18 -5.39
N ALA A 85 -16.57 -1.81 -4.32
CA ALA A 85 -17.09 -3.11 -3.91
C ALA A 85 -18.54 -3.03 -3.43
N LYS A 86 -18.94 -1.88 -2.90
CA LYS A 86 -20.31 -1.67 -2.43
C LYS A 86 -21.26 -1.21 -3.54
N SER A 87 -20.75 -0.95 -4.73
CA SER A 87 -21.56 -0.47 -5.84
C SER A 87 -22.21 -1.66 -6.55
N PRO A 88 -23.50 -1.93 -6.35
CA PRO A 88 -24.14 -3.08 -6.95
C PRO A 88 -24.50 -2.87 -8.42
N ALA A 89 -24.44 -1.65 -8.88
CA ALA A 89 -24.85 -1.32 -10.24
C ALA A 89 -23.83 -1.68 -11.28
N SER A 90 -22.72 -2.12 -10.83
CA SER A 90 -21.67 -2.56 -11.72
C SER A 90 -22.10 -3.78 -12.51
#